data_92b68dd098122126e24c3a15ad07d281
#
_entry.id   92b68dd098122126e24c3a15ad07d281
#
_cell.length_a   1.000
_cell.length_b   1.000
_cell.length_c   1.000
_cell.angle_alpha   90.00
_cell.angle_beta   90.00
_cell.angle_gamma   90.00
#
_symmetry.space_group_name_H-M   'P 1'
#
loop_
_entity.id
_entity.type
_entity.pdbx_description
1 polymer ?
#
loop_
_entity_poly.entity_id
_entity_poly.type
_entity_poly.pdbx_seq_one_letter_code
_entity_poly.pdbx_strand_id
1 'polypeptide(L)'
;MNVKKYMCLAGLFFPIAAMAQQDKTLCDFETPESYVSVRAYDTCPTSPFNLNKLTGNVQVVDNDLNAVDDALGYAPNESAKILGVQRSRYGSNTFGALVELKEPLALKRETQYVHVKFYSTQDAPVMLIGLGNREDRPWQPATTEQFWSVPTSKVAAGAWQDVVFPIMGADGINIKSLLVVVDRQSPHNQMSDFAVFIDDIILSTKANPFFSKSVYPINYEETTAHTRTDRYIKTVKLGSQSVAINQNTDKKLYFKKLDNIFLAKPGETVTPTIDWKGEWMHGYAYLDKDDNGKFDVDYTNTDVTNARDLVSYSYYKDKNSAGSRASSNCGVGLPSFKIDDDMKPGIYRMRYKVDWDNVDPGGSTATGNLITNNGGALIDVLVNIHNDNVDVYRATEENGGGLNGEILLANGKPVTGQTTPFGQSFKIKAQPAEGFLLDYVKIRHGYNLEGASSKNENPQWKEYTVQASQFVNGEYTIPADCVDGNIRLVPYFKSDPTSVNDATVKAFAVKAGKGEITLNAAVATHVEIANVQGSTLFNGTVEGVHTICAHKGVYVVNGEKVLVK
;
A
#
# COMPACT_ATOMS: atom_id res chain seq x y z
N MET A 1 -42.79 -51.68 28.01
CA MET A 1 -41.49 -51.54 27.25
C MET A 1 -41.41 -50.11 26.76
N ASN A 2 -40.69 -49.26 27.51
CA ASN A 2 -40.58 -47.80 27.26
C ASN A 2 -39.42 -47.51 26.31
N VAL A 3 -39.71 -46.93 25.17
CA VAL A 3 -38.70 -46.41 24.22
C VAL A 3 -38.48 -44.93 24.52
N LYS A 4 -37.34 -44.59 25.08
CA LYS A 4 -36.85 -43.19 25.25
C LYS A 4 -36.38 -42.64 23.92
N LYS A 5 -37.02 -41.54 23.45
CA LYS A 5 -36.54 -40.73 22.34
C LYS A 5 -35.35 -39.88 22.82
N TYR A 6 -34.19 -40.08 22.23
CA TYR A 6 -33.06 -39.15 22.35
C TYR A 6 -33.21 -38.06 21.28
N MET A 7 -33.37 -36.83 21.71
CA MET A 7 -33.33 -35.63 20.87
C MET A 7 -31.87 -35.19 20.75
N CYS A 8 -31.26 -35.43 19.58
CA CYS A 8 -29.95 -34.88 19.25
C CYS A 8 -30.11 -33.37 19.01
N LEU A 9 -29.54 -32.57 19.88
CA LEU A 9 -29.31 -31.14 19.68
C LEU A 9 -28.11 -30.99 18.74
N ALA A 10 -28.34 -30.71 17.47
CA ALA A 10 -27.31 -30.33 16.53
C ALA A 10 -26.89 -28.87 16.84
N GLY A 11 -25.77 -28.70 17.54
CA GLY A 11 -25.17 -27.41 17.73
C GLY A 11 -24.66 -26.89 16.39
N LEU A 12 -25.25 -25.82 15.90
CA LEU A 12 -24.72 -25.03 14.79
C LEU A 12 -23.44 -24.32 15.29
N PHE A 13 -22.31 -24.91 15.00
CA PHE A 13 -21.04 -24.17 15.04
C PHE A 13 -21.03 -23.23 13.83
N PHE A 14 -21.29 -21.96 14.04
CA PHE A 14 -20.86 -20.92 13.12
C PHE A 14 -19.34 -20.79 13.26
N PRO A 15 -18.56 -20.97 12.19
CA PRO A 15 -17.16 -20.58 12.24
C PRO A 15 -17.14 -19.05 12.43
N ILE A 16 -16.65 -18.60 13.57
CA ILE A 16 -16.21 -17.20 13.72
C ILE A 16 -15.04 -17.08 12.75
N ALA A 17 -15.28 -16.53 11.56
CA ALA A 17 -14.22 -16.06 10.71
C ALA A 17 -13.47 -15.02 11.54
N ALA A 18 -12.25 -15.34 11.97
CA ALA A 18 -11.33 -14.36 12.52
C ALA A 18 -11.12 -13.35 11.39
N MET A 19 -11.75 -12.19 11.48
CA MET A 19 -11.42 -11.06 10.63
C MET A 19 -9.94 -10.77 10.86
N ALA A 20 -9.12 -10.99 9.86
CA ALA A 20 -7.73 -10.55 9.90
C ALA A 20 -7.77 -9.05 10.18
N GLN A 21 -7.15 -8.62 11.26
CA GLN A 21 -7.10 -7.21 11.61
C GLN A 21 -6.37 -6.50 10.47
N GLN A 22 -7.04 -5.57 9.82
CA GLN A 22 -6.48 -4.74 8.75
C GLN A 22 -5.36 -3.86 9.32
N ASP A 23 -4.28 -3.66 8.56
CA ASP A 23 -3.22 -2.73 8.93
C ASP A 23 -3.84 -1.33 9.14
N LYS A 24 -3.46 -0.65 10.24
CA LYS A 24 -4.00 0.67 10.61
C LYS A 24 -2.88 1.70 10.58
N THR A 25 -2.95 2.68 9.70
CA THR A 25 -2.06 3.85 9.75
C THR A 25 -2.36 4.67 11.01
N LEU A 26 -1.35 4.86 11.83
CA LEU A 26 -1.43 5.67 13.05
C LEU A 26 -1.04 7.12 12.77
N CYS A 27 -0.08 7.34 11.86
CA CYS A 27 0.38 8.64 11.42
C CYS A 27 1.16 8.51 10.10
N ASP A 28 0.92 9.40 9.14
CA ASP A 28 1.59 9.45 7.83
C ASP A 28 2.31 10.77 7.55
N PHE A 29 2.20 11.76 8.43
CA PHE A 29 2.75 13.12 8.34
C PHE A 29 2.31 13.93 7.10
N GLU A 30 1.51 13.40 6.19
CA GLU A 30 1.07 14.08 4.98
C GLU A 30 0.16 15.27 5.28
N THR A 31 -0.67 15.14 6.29
CA THR A 31 -1.58 16.20 6.73
C THR A 31 -1.44 16.48 8.23
N PRO A 32 -1.62 17.75 8.67
CA PRO A 32 -1.62 18.07 10.09
C PRO A 32 -2.71 17.33 10.89
N GLU A 33 -3.73 16.81 10.21
CA GLU A 33 -4.82 16.05 10.81
C GLU A 33 -4.46 14.61 11.15
N SER A 34 -3.35 14.08 10.63
CA SER A 34 -2.93 12.69 10.90
C SER A 34 -2.33 12.49 12.29
N TYR A 35 -1.97 13.56 12.99
CA TYR A 35 -1.45 13.55 14.37
C TYR A 35 -2.01 14.73 15.17
N VAL A 36 -1.84 14.73 16.50
CA VAL A 36 -2.17 15.89 17.37
C VAL A 36 -0.99 16.84 17.45
N SER A 37 0.19 16.31 17.76
CA SER A 37 1.42 17.10 17.82
C SER A 37 2.66 16.23 17.56
N VAL A 38 3.72 16.89 17.08
CA VAL A 38 5.08 16.31 17.03
C VAL A 38 6.04 17.25 17.72
N ARG A 39 6.93 16.68 18.57
CA ARG A 39 7.91 17.47 19.30
C ARG A 39 9.11 16.64 19.73
N ALA A 40 10.19 17.32 20.05
CA ALA A 40 11.33 16.67 20.69
C ALA A 40 10.97 16.16 22.09
N TYR A 41 11.48 15.01 22.43
CA TYR A 41 11.42 14.43 23.76
C TYR A 41 12.85 14.31 24.31
N ASP A 42 12.99 14.63 25.61
CA ASP A 42 14.24 14.65 26.32
C ASP A 42 15.29 15.67 25.80
N THR A 43 16.45 15.71 26.38
CA THR A 43 17.46 16.71 26.10
C THR A 43 18.30 16.35 24.88
N CYS A 44 18.34 17.26 23.93
CA CYS A 44 19.33 17.29 22.89
C CYS A 44 19.93 18.70 22.88
N PRO A 45 21.23 18.87 23.16
CA PRO A 45 21.85 20.18 23.10
C PRO A 45 21.55 20.81 21.75
N THR A 46 21.02 22.01 21.75
CA THR A 46 20.81 22.78 20.56
C THR A 46 22.18 23.18 20.01
N SER A 47 22.72 22.34 19.19
CA SER A 47 23.74 22.81 18.27
C SER A 47 23.01 23.43 17.08
N PRO A 48 23.49 24.50 16.49
CA PRO A 48 22.95 25.01 15.23
C PRO A 48 23.38 24.11 14.06
N PHE A 49 23.14 22.80 14.17
CA PHE A 49 23.41 21.89 13.08
C PHE A 49 22.18 21.82 12.19
N ASN A 50 22.16 22.59 11.14
CA ASN A 50 21.09 22.53 10.11
C ASN A 50 21.38 21.35 9.17
N LEU A 51 21.22 20.13 9.67
CA LEU A 51 21.41 18.92 8.89
C LEU A 51 20.25 18.73 7.93
N ASN A 52 20.54 18.48 6.67
CA ASN A 52 19.52 18.16 5.66
C ASN A 52 18.34 19.15 5.67
N LYS A 53 18.62 20.44 5.73
CA LYS A 53 17.63 21.54 5.75
C LYS A 53 16.73 21.60 7.01
N LEU A 54 16.97 20.76 8.02
CA LEU A 54 16.25 20.86 9.28
C LEU A 54 16.71 22.10 10.06
N THR A 55 15.75 22.91 10.51
CA THR A 55 16.01 24.12 11.31
C THR A 55 15.68 23.95 12.79
N GLY A 56 15.06 22.82 13.15
CA GLY A 56 14.70 22.44 14.51
C GLY A 56 15.06 20.99 14.80
N ASN A 57 15.03 20.59 16.07
CA ASN A 57 15.38 19.24 16.47
C ASN A 57 14.39 18.18 15.95
N VAL A 58 13.11 18.52 15.90
CA VAL A 58 12.03 17.67 15.37
C VAL A 58 11.05 18.55 14.60
N GLN A 59 10.83 18.25 13.33
CA GLN A 59 9.88 18.99 12.50
C GLN A 59 9.41 18.18 11.29
N VAL A 60 8.18 18.39 10.85
CA VAL A 60 7.68 17.86 9.56
C VAL A 60 8.22 18.74 8.44
N VAL A 61 8.80 18.10 7.42
CA VAL A 61 9.45 18.76 6.27
C VAL A 61 9.01 18.12 4.96
N ASP A 62 9.33 18.78 3.85
CA ASP A 62 9.18 18.19 2.52
C ASP A 62 10.13 16.99 2.37
N ASN A 63 9.67 15.97 1.66
CA ASN A 63 10.46 14.77 1.41
C ASN A 63 11.41 14.99 0.22
N ASP A 64 12.64 15.34 0.52
CA ASP A 64 13.71 15.47 -0.48
C ASP A 64 14.46 14.13 -0.71
N LEU A 65 14.02 13.04 -0.08
CA LEU A 65 14.71 11.74 -0.07
C LEU A 65 14.03 10.68 -0.95
N ASN A 66 12.96 11.04 -1.65
CA ASN A 66 12.20 10.13 -2.51
C ASN A 66 13.01 9.59 -3.71
N ALA A 67 14.00 10.33 -4.20
CA ALA A 67 14.82 9.96 -5.34
C ALA A 67 16.06 9.13 -4.98
N VAL A 68 16.44 9.05 -3.71
CA VAL A 68 17.69 8.38 -3.27
C VAL A 68 17.63 6.87 -3.45
N ASP A 69 16.44 6.30 -3.34
CA ASP A 69 16.26 4.85 -3.29
C ASP A 69 16.07 4.20 -4.66
N ASP A 70 15.62 4.94 -5.67
CA ASP A 70 15.33 4.38 -6.99
C ASP A 70 16.61 3.92 -7.71
N ALA A 71 17.68 4.70 -7.60
CA ALA A 71 18.97 4.36 -8.21
C ALA A 71 19.64 3.12 -7.58
N LEU A 72 19.31 2.81 -6.33
CA LEU A 72 19.88 1.70 -5.57
C LEU A 72 18.96 0.47 -5.52
N GLY A 73 17.77 0.52 -6.14
CA GLY A 73 16.81 -0.57 -6.14
C GLY A 73 16.08 -0.76 -4.79
N TYR A 74 16.06 0.25 -3.94
CA TYR A 74 15.23 0.25 -2.73
C TYR A 74 13.81 0.71 -3.04
N ALA A 75 12.85 0.35 -2.18
CA ALA A 75 11.50 0.89 -2.28
C ALA A 75 11.50 2.38 -1.96
N PRO A 76 11.13 3.26 -2.89
CA PRO A 76 11.13 4.68 -2.65
C PRO A 76 10.08 5.06 -1.59
N ASN A 77 10.35 6.15 -0.87
CA ASN A 77 9.33 6.80 -0.08
C ASN A 77 8.68 7.91 -0.91
N GLU A 78 7.48 7.66 -1.45
CA GLU A 78 6.76 8.58 -2.33
C GLU A 78 5.98 9.67 -1.58
N SER A 79 5.97 9.66 -0.25
CA SER A 79 5.30 10.66 0.58
C SER A 79 5.82 12.06 0.29
N ALA A 80 4.93 13.06 0.30
CA ALA A 80 5.32 14.45 0.09
C ALA A 80 5.94 15.07 1.35
N LYS A 81 5.54 14.59 2.54
CA LYS A 81 6.01 15.06 3.84
C LYS A 81 6.59 13.92 4.68
N ILE A 82 7.57 14.25 5.49
CA ILE A 82 8.24 13.33 6.42
C ILE A 82 8.58 14.05 7.72
N LEU A 83 8.73 13.31 8.80
CA LEU A 83 9.19 13.84 10.09
C LEU A 83 10.72 13.76 10.17
N GLY A 84 11.37 14.91 10.19
CA GLY A 84 12.83 15.03 10.37
C GLY A 84 13.22 15.18 11.85
N VAL A 85 14.29 14.49 12.25
CA VAL A 85 14.87 14.51 13.60
C VAL A 85 16.37 14.76 13.49
N GLN A 86 16.87 15.81 14.14
CA GLN A 86 18.29 16.06 14.28
C GLN A 86 18.79 15.50 15.61
N ARG A 87 19.74 14.57 15.57
CA ARG A 87 20.34 13.93 16.71
C ARG A 87 21.74 14.46 16.96
N SER A 88 21.93 15.22 18.03
CA SER A 88 23.26 15.60 18.47
C SER A 88 23.99 14.41 19.10
N ARG A 89 25.29 14.31 18.84
CA ARG A 89 26.17 13.33 19.52
C ARG A 89 26.12 13.40 21.03
N TYR A 90 25.72 14.55 21.59
CA TYR A 90 25.62 14.78 23.05
C TYR A 90 24.18 14.70 23.57
N GLY A 91 23.22 14.32 22.74
CA GLY A 91 21.84 14.15 23.17
C GLY A 91 21.64 12.95 24.09
N SER A 92 20.57 12.97 24.88
CA SER A 92 20.18 11.86 25.74
C SER A 92 19.93 10.57 24.93
N ASN A 93 20.14 9.42 25.57
CA ASN A 93 19.84 8.11 24.98
C ASN A 93 18.33 7.79 24.92
N THR A 94 17.49 8.67 25.43
CA THR A 94 16.03 8.66 25.27
C THR A 94 15.53 9.83 24.40
N PHE A 95 16.44 10.60 23.81
CA PHE A 95 16.07 11.65 22.89
C PHE A 95 15.48 11.09 21.61
N GLY A 96 14.36 11.66 21.19
CA GLY A 96 13.69 11.27 19.95
C GLY A 96 12.52 12.15 19.58
N ALA A 97 11.75 11.70 18.61
CA ALA A 97 10.51 12.32 18.18
C ALA A 97 9.32 11.75 18.95
N LEU A 98 8.62 12.60 19.69
CA LEU A 98 7.35 12.28 20.31
C LEU A 98 6.22 12.66 19.37
N VAL A 99 5.47 11.66 18.93
CA VAL A 99 4.29 11.78 18.08
C VAL A 99 3.05 11.52 18.93
N GLU A 100 2.23 12.54 19.12
CA GLU A 100 0.94 12.40 19.79
C GLU A 100 -0.10 11.96 18.78
N LEU A 101 -0.66 10.76 19.03
CA LEU A 101 -1.59 10.10 18.11
C LEU A 101 -2.96 10.78 18.12
N LYS A 102 -3.61 10.83 16.97
CA LYS A 102 -4.99 11.31 16.83
C LYS A 102 -5.97 10.44 17.62
N GLU A 103 -5.78 9.13 17.52
CA GLU A 103 -6.55 8.13 18.25
C GLU A 103 -5.61 7.30 19.11
N PRO A 104 -5.96 7.02 20.39
CA PRO A 104 -5.16 6.16 21.23
C PRO A 104 -5.02 4.75 20.62
N LEU A 105 -3.83 4.18 20.75
CA LEU A 105 -3.54 2.80 20.43
C LEU A 105 -3.80 1.92 21.66
N ALA A 106 -4.83 1.07 21.60
CA ALA A 106 -5.08 0.07 22.63
C ALA A 106 -4.10 -1.10 22.51
N LEU A 107 -3.34 -1.38 23.57
CA LEU A 107 -2.51 -2.57 23.62
C LEU A 107 -3.36 -3.83 23.78
N LYS A 108 -2.84 -4.94 23.30
CA LYS A 108 -3.44 -6.26 23.41
C LYS A 108 -2.45 -7.24 24.04
N ARG A 109 -2.98 -8.34 24.58
CA ARG A 109 -2.16 -9.44 25.11
C ARG A 109 -1.43 -10.20 24.02
N GLU A 110 -2.02 -10.25 22.81
CA GLU A 110 -1.35 -10.76 21.63
C GLU A 110 -0.34 -9.75 21.10
N THR A 111 0.79 -10.26 20.61
CA THR A 111 1.81 -9.42 20.00
C THR A 111 1.25 -8.72 18.77
N GLN A 112 1.34 -7.40 18.76
CA GLN A 112 1.12 -6.53 17.62
C GLN A 112 2.46 -5.95 17.18
N TYR A 113 2.51 -5.36 16.03
CA TYR A 113 3.73 -4.77 15.48
C TYR A 113 3.47 -3.34 15.04
N VAL A 114 4.35 -2.43 15.45
CA VAL A 114 4.38 -1.07 14.93
C VAL A 114 5.48 -1.02 13.87
N HIS A 115 5.08 -0.78 12.64
CA HIS A 115 5.95 -0.54 11.50
C HIS A 115 6.22 0.95 11.40
N VAL A 116 7.47 1.32 11.21
CA VAL A 116 7.89 2.71 11.04
C VAL A 116 8.79 2.79 9.82
N LYS A 117 8.38 3.53 8.81
CA LYS A 117 9.23 3.85 7.68
C LYS A 117 10.32 4.79 8.16
N PHE A 118 11.57 4.41 7.98
CA PHE A 118 12.71 5.03 8.67
C PHE A 118 13.91 5.16 7.74
N TYR A 119 14.48 6.35 7.71
CA TYR A 119 15.73 6.63 7.03
C TYR A 119 16.70 7.28 8.03
N SER A 120 17.93 6.82 8.07
CA SER A 120 18.97 7.42 8.91
C SER A 120 20.23 7.71 8.09
N THR A 121 20.86 8.83 8.35
CA THR A 121 22.15 9.16 7.73
C THR A 121 23.34 8.46 8.40
N GLN A 122 23.09 7.75 9.52
CA GLN A 122 24.10 7.02 10.27
C GLN A 122 23.48 5.76 10.89
N ASP A 123 24.26 4.69 11.03
CA ASP A 123 23.84 3.50 11.78
C ASP A 123 23.63 3.86 13.24
N ALA A 124 22.46 3.57 13.79
CA ALA A 124 22.15 3.80 15.19
C ALA A 124 21.14 2.79 15.74
N PRO A 125 21.26 2.37 17.00
CA PRO A 125 20.26 1.51 17.63
C PRO A 125 19.03 2.34 18.03
N VAL A 126 17.91 2.07 17.40
CA VAL A 126 16.63 2.75 17.64
C VAL A 126 15.77 2.01 18.67
N MET A 127 14.75 2.70 19.19
CA MET A 127 13.79 2.14 20.13
C MET A 127 12.45 2.86 20.00
N LEU A 128 11.36 2.16 20.27
CA LEU A 128 10.02 2.73 20.35
C LEU A 128 9.53 2.66 21.80
N ILE A 129 9.05 3.80 22.33
CA ILE A 129 8.43 3.88 23.65
C ILE A 129 6.97 4.31 23.51
N GLY A 130 6.06 3.57 24.08
CA GLY A 130 4.65 3.95 24.14
C GLY A 130 4.32 4.67 25.44
N LEU A 131 3.77 5.89 25.34
CA LEU A 131 3.33 6.69 26.47
C LEU A 131 1.80 6.74 26.49
N GLY A 132 1.24 6.50 27.66
CA GLY A 132 -0.21 6.44 27.78
C GLY A 132 -0.69 6.24 29.21
N ASN A 133 -1.95 5.86 29.33
CA ASN A 133 -2.58 5.60 30.62
C ASN A 133 -3.24 4.22 30.65
N ARG A 134 -3.57 3.80 31.85
CA ARG A 134 -4.24 2.53 32.13
C ARG A 134 -5.63 2.80 32.70
N GLU A 135 -6.61 2.06 32.28
CA GLU A 135 -7.97 2.16 32.83
C GLU A 135 -8.06 1.80 34.30
N ASP A 136 -7.23 0.83 34.76
CA ASP A 136 -7.13 0.41 36.16
C ASP A 136 -6.34 1.40 37.04
N ARG A 137 -5.70 2.43 36.42
CA ARG A 137 -4.90 3.46 37.09
C ARG A 137 -5.17 4.85 36.53
N PRO A 138 -6.40 5.39 36.64
CA PRO A 138 -6.80 6.64 36.01
C PRO A 138 -6.05 7.87 36.52
N TRP A 139 -5.37 7.77 37.65
CA TRP A 139 -4.53 8.84 38.22
C TRP A 139 -3.14 8.96 37.56
N GLN A 140 -2.71 7.97 36.76
CA GLN A 140 -1.43 8.06 36.07
C GLN A 140 -1.50 9.09 34.95
N PRO A 141 -0.46 9.95 34.77
CA PRO A 141 -0.37 10.86 33.65
C PRO A 141 -0.37 10.09 32.30
N ALA A 142 -0.94 10.70 31.29
CA ALA A 142 -0.93 10.16 29.92
C ALA A 142 0.49 10.08 29.30
N THR A 143 1.47 10.67 29.98
CA THR A 143 2.90 10.62 29.63
C THR A 143 3.64 9.46 30.32
N THR A 144 2.93 8.57 31.01
CA THR A 144 3.55 7.40 31.68
C THR A 144 3.97 6.38 30.62
N GLU A 145 5.19 5.92 30.70
CA GLU A 145 5.74 4.88 29.84
C GLU A 145 5.03 3.54 30.09
N GLN A 146 4.51 2.92 29.05
CA GLN A 146 3.77 1.67 29.11
C GLN A 146 4.53 0.49 28.50
N PHE A 147 5.35 0.75 27.49
CA PHE A 147 6.24 -0.25 26.90
C PHE A 147 7.50 0.40 26.34
N TRP A 148 8.55 -0.41 26.26
CA TRP A 148 9.79 -0.14 25.51
C TRP A 148 9.99 -1.29 24.55
N SER A 149 10.18 -0.98 23.27
CA SER A 149 10.37 -1.97 22.22
C SER A 149 11.60 -1.66 21.39
N VAL A 150 12.37 -2.69 21.11
CA VAL A 150 13.49 -2.62 20.16
C VAL A 150 13.09 -3.32 18.87
N PRO A 151 13.62 -2.88 17.71
CA PRO A 151 13.22 -3.47 16.45
C PRO A 151 13.73 -4.90 16.29
N THR A 152 13.03 -5.66 15.45
CA THR A 152 13.38 -7.05 15.12
C THR A 152 14.65 -7.18 14.27
N SER A 153 15.05 -6.09 13.59
CA SER A 153 16.24 -6.03 12.76
C SER A 153 17.09 -4.80 13.05
N LYS A 154 18.38 -4.86 12.70
CA LYS A 154 19.29 -3.71 12.83
C LYS A 154 18.92 -2.64 11.80
N VAL A 155 18.84 -1.38 12.23
CA VAL A 155 18.69 -0.23 11.36
C VAL A 155 20.04 0.16 10.78
N ALA A 156 20.12 0.31 9.48
CA ALA A 156 21.33 0.69 8.77
C ALA A 156 21.15 2.06 8.09
N ALA A 157 22.25 2.78 7.92
CA ALA A 157 22.25 4.09 7.28
C ALA A 157 21.99 4.04 5.76
N GLY A 158 21.55 5.16 5.21
CA GLY A 158 21.59 5.48 3.79
C GLY A 158 20.46 4.95 2.94
N ALA A 159 19.39 4.39 3.54
CA ALA A 159 18.22 3.95 2.80
C ALA A 159 16.95 3.95 3.65
N TRP A 160 15.80 4.11 3.00
CA TRP A 160 14.52 3.85 3.63
C TRP A 160 14.38 2.37 3.99
N GLN A 161 13.82 2.09 5.14
CA GLN A 161 13.56 0.74 5.62
C GLN A 161 12.31 0.74 6.50
N ASP A 162 11.60 -0.36 6.52
CA ASP A 162 10.51 -0.59 7.44
C ASP A 162 11.07 -1.19 8.73
N VAL A 163 11.06 -0.42 9.79
CA VAL A 163 11.56 -0.81 11.12
C VAL A 163 10.39 -1.32 11.94
N VAL A 164 10.44 -2.60 12.30
CA VAL A 164 9.33 -3.30 12.94
C VAL A 164 9.57 -3.46 14.43
N PHE A 165 8.66 -2.93 15.23
CA PHE A 165 8.71 -2.97 16.71
C PHE A 165 7.60 -3.88 17.25
N PRO A 166 7.92 -5.03 17.85
CA PRO A 166 6.93 -5.86 18.52
C PRO A 166 6.41 -5.15 19.78
N ILE A 167 5.10 -5.06 19.92
CA ILE A 167 4.44 -4.47 21.08
C ILE A 167 3.38 -5.42 21.64
N MET A 168 3.22 -5.42 22.95
CA MET A 168 2.16 -6.14 23.65
C MET A 168 1.90 -5.52 25.01
N GLY A 169 0.74 -5.74 25.57
CA GLY A 169 0.41 -5.28 26.91
C GLY A 169 -0.90 -5.85 27.42
N ALA A 170 -1.28 -5.49 28.64
CA ALA A 170 -2.57 -5.89 29.18
C ALA A 170 -3.70 -5.07 28.53
N ASP A 171 -4.89 -5.64 28.52
CA ASP A 171 -6.10 -4.92 28.12
C ASP A 171 -6.32 -3.69 29.03
N GLY A 172 -6.89 -2.64 28.48
CA GLY A 172 -7.11 -1.37 29.19
C GLY A 172 -5.88 -0.46 29.27
N ILE A 173 -4.79 -0.77 28.53
CA ILE A 173 -3.66 0.15 28.32
C ILE A 173 -3.85 0.88 27.00
N ASN A 174 -3.95 2.21 27.08
CA ASN A 174 -4.18 3.09 25.93
C ASN A 174 -2.96 4.00 25.72
N ILE A 175 -2.24 3.79 24.62
CA ILE A 175 -1.08 4.59 24.22
C ILE A 175 -1.57 5.83 23.50
N LYS A 176 -1.21 6.99 23.99
CA LYS A 176 -1.56 8.30 23.42
C LYS A 176 -0.45 8.91 22.58
N SER A 177 0.78 8.54 22.87
CA SER A 177 1.94 9.03 22.12
C SER A 177 2.94 7.92 21.90
N LEU A 178 3.59 7.96 20.75
CA LEU A 178 4.73 7.12 20.40
C LEU A 178 5.99 7.99 20.40
N LEU A 179 7.00 7.55 21.12
CA LEU A 179 8.31 8.17 21.11
C LEU A 179 9.25 7.28 20.29
N VAL A 180 9.70 7.78 19.16
CA VAL A 180 10.71 7.14 18.33
C VAL A 180 12.08 7.66 18.78
N VAL A 181 12.79 6.85 19.56
CA VAL A 181 14.16 7.13 20.00
C VAL A 181 15.12 6.76 18.88
N VAL A 182 15.83 7.75 18.36
CA VAL A 182 16.66 7.60 17.16
C VAL A 182 18.08 7.10 17.44
N ASP A 183 18.49 7.11 18.70
CA ASP A 183 19.74 6.51 19.19
C ASP A 183 19.65 6.23 20.68
N ARG A 184 19.46 4.96 21.05
CA ARG A 184 19.36 4.53 22.45
C ARG A 184 20.71 4.21 23.10
N GLN A 185 21.81 4.48 22.43
CA GLN A 185 23.13 4.15 22.91
C GLN A 185 23.53 5.06 24.09
N SER A 186 24.04 4.47 25.14
CA SER A 186 24.55 5.18 26.33
C SER A 186 25.89 4.57 26.75
N PRO A 187 26.88 5.36 27.09
CA PRO A 187 26.96 6.82 26.95
C PRO A 187 27.08 7.24 25.46
N HIS A 188 26.99 8.52 25.17
CA HIS A 188 27.06 9.16 23.85
C HIS A 188 28.25 8.68 23.02
N ASN A 189 28.09 7.60 22.26
CA ASN A 189 29.18 7.00 21.46
C ASN A 189 29.15 7.41 19.99
N GLN A 190 28.30 8.37 19.62
CA GLN A 190 28.25 8.86 18.26
C GLN A 190 29.43 9.77 17.96
N MET A 191 30.07 9.54 16.83
CA MET A 191 31.23 10.33 16.38
C MET A 191 30.81 11.70 15.84
N SER A 192 29.59 11.82 15.35
CA SER A 192 29.04 13.02 14.72
C SER A 192 27.55 13.18 15.01
N ASP A 193 27.07 14.40 14.81
CA ASP A 193 25.64 14.66 14.75
C ASP A 193 25.06 14.05 13.47
N PHE A 194 23.81 13.62 13.47
CA PHE A 194 23.17 12.99 12.31
C PHE A 194 21.68 13.31 12.24
N ALA A 195 21.09 13.03 11.08
CA ALA A 195 19.66 13.20 10.85
C ALA A 195 18.98 11.85 10.65
N VAL A 196 17.72 11.81 11.09
CA VAL A 196 16.80 10.69 10.90
C VAL A 196 15.51 11.25 10.31
N PHE A 197 14.92 10.48 9.42
CA PHE A 197 13.62 10.78 8.85
C PHE A 197 12.67 9.61 9.10
N ILE A 198 11.44 9.95 9.47
CA ILE A 198 10.42 9.00 9.90
C ILE A 198 9.17 9.27 9.07
N ASP A 199 8.52 8.18 8.66
CA ASP A 199 7.26 8.25 7.94
C ASP A 199 6.40 7.02 8.24
N ASP A 200 5.15 7.01 7.80
CA ASP A 200 4.22 5.88 7.84
C ASP A 200 4.33 5.04 9.12
N ILE A 201 3.77 5.51 10.22
CA ILE A 201 3.65 4.71 11.44
C ILE A 201 2.38 3.87 11.34
N ILE A 202 2.54 2.55 11.21
CA ILE A 202 1.44 1.61 10.94
C ILE A 202 1.36 0.54 12.03
N LEU A 203 0.18 0.31 12.57
CA LEU A 203 -0.12 -0.84 13.44
C LEU A 203 -0.53 -2.04 12.59
N SER A 204 0.10 -3.19 12.82
CA SER A 204 -0.15 -4.41 12.07
C SER A 204 -0.08 -5.66 12.96
N THR A 205 -0.55 -6.78 12.44
CA THR A 205 -0.32 -8.13 12.99
C THR A 205 0.86 -8.85 12.32
N LYS A 206 1.46 -8.22 11.30
CA LYS A 206 2.58 -8.80 10.54
C LYS A 206 3.90 -8.54 11.25
N ALA A 207 4.68 -9.58 11.46
CA ALA A 207 6.00 -9.51 12.10
C ALA A 207 7.13 -9.14 11.13
N ASN A 208 6.91 -9.35 9.84
CA ASN A 208 7.91 -9.07 8.80
C ASN A 208 7.74 -7.65 8.27
N PRO A 209 8.85 -6.96 7.94
CA PRO A 209 8.80 -5.68 7.27
C PRO A 209 7.91 -5.72 6.01
N PHE A 210 7.18 -4.65 5.74
CA PHE A 210 6.41 -4.48 4.49
C PHE A 210 7.33 -4.37 3.29
N PHE A 211 8.52 -3.82 3.48
CA PHE A 211 9.60 -3.79 2.50
C PHE A 211 10.94 -3.92 3.23
N SER A 212 11.96 -4.40 2.54
CA SER A 212 13.31 -4.52 3.09
C SER A 212 14.26 -3.52 2.43
N LYS A 213 15.32 -3.14 3.15
CA LYS A 213 16.39 -2.28 2.66
C LYS A 213 17.04 -2.79 1.36
N SER A 214 17.08 -4.09 1.15
CA SER A 214 17.80 -4.72 0.05
C SER A 214 16.86 -5.38 -0.94
N VAL A 215 15.82 -4.66 -1.39
CA VAL A 215 15.05 -5.12 -2.53
C VAL A 215 15.96 -5.04 -3.76
N TYR A 216 16.27 -6.20 -4.35
CA TYR A 216 17.15 -6.35 -5.51
C TYR A 216 18.55 -5.74 -5.33
N PRO A 217 19.32 -6.20 -4.33
CA PRO A 217 20.59 -5.58 -3.97
C PRO A 217 21.57 -5.58 -5.12
N ILE A 218 22.34 -4.48 -5.21
CA ILE A 218 23.48 -4.33 -6.11
C ILE A 218 24.71 -4.13 -5.24
N ASN A 219 25.71 -4.97 -5.43
CA ASN A 219 26.98 -4.84 -4.74
C ASN A 219 27.88 -3.89 -5.54
N TYR A 220 27.94 -2.65 -5.12
CA TYR A 220 28.84 -1.65 -5.72
C TYR A 220 29.30 -0.63 -4.69
N GLU A 221 30.39 0.02 -4.99
CA GLU A 221 30.88 1.16 -4.24
C GLU A 221 30.38 2.46 -4.88
N GLU A 222 29.57 3.23 -4.16
CA GLU A 222 28.97 4.49 -4.64
C GLU A 222 29.97 5.51 -5.17
N THR A 223 31.19 5.48 -4.64
CA THR A 223 32.25 6.42 -4.98
C THR A 223 33.03 6.04 -6.23
N THR A 224 32.86 4.83 -6.74
CA THR A 224 33.64 4.33 -7.88
C THR A 224 32.94 4.73 -9.18
N ALA A 225 33.51 5.67 -9.91
CA ALA A 225 33.03 6.00 -11.24
C ALA A 225 33.14 4.79 -12.17
N HIS A 226 32.11 4.54 -12.98
CA HIS A 226 32.16 3.54 -14.05
C HIS A 226 33.31 3.87 -15.02
N THR A 227 34.37 3.09 -14.96
CA THR A 227 35.63 3.42 -15.67
C THR A 227 35.62 3.00 -17.14
N ARG A 228 34.75 2.04 -17.51
CA ARG A 228 34.70 1.46 -18.86
C ARG A 228 33.43 1.86 -19.58
N THR A 229 33.46 2.96 -20.32
CA THR A 229 32.33 3.48 -21.11
C THR A 229 32.13 2.78 -22.45
N ASP A 230 32.96 1.82 -22.77
CA ASP A 230 32.91 1.00 -23.99
C ASP A 230 32.20 -0.34 -23.80
N ARG A 231 31.69 -0.64 -22.59
CA ARG A 231 30.99 -1.89 -22.24
C ARG A 231 29.66 -1.54 -21.57
N TYR A 232 28.55 -1.80 -22.24
CA TYR A 232 27.23 -1.42 -21.76
C TYR A 232 26.10 -2.13 -22.50
N ILE A 233 24.87 -2.07 -21.95
CA ILE A 233 23.65 -2.55 -22.57
C ILE A 233 23.00 -1.42 -23.37
N LYS A 234 22.64 -1.66 -24.62
CA LYS A 234 21.91 -0.72 -25.50
C LYS A 234 20.41 -0.98 -25.50
N THR A 235 20.01 -2.24 -25.49
CA THR A 235 18.61 -2.65 -25.56
C THR A 235 18.43 -3.96 -24.81
N VAL A 236 17.32 -4.10 -24.09
CA VAL A 236 16.86 -5.35 -23.51
C VAL A 236 15.53 -5.74 -24.13
N LYS A 237 15.29 -7.05 -24.30
CA LYS A 237 14.08 -7.59 -24.93
C LYS A 237 13.58 -8.82 -24.17
N LEU A 238 12.26 -9.01 -24.20
CA LEU A 238 11.61 -10.25 -23.82
C LEU A 238 10.64 -10.62 -24.96
N GLY A 239 10.97 -11.70 -25.69
CA GLY A 239 10.28 -12.04 -26.93
C GLY A 239 10.38 -10.90 -27.96
N SER A 240 9.24 -10.42 -28.43
CA SER A 240 9.16 -9.29 -29.39
C SER A 240 9.19 -7.90 -28.72
N GLN A 241 9.02 -7.83 -27.40
CA GLN A 241 8.98 -6.57 -26.66
C GLN A 241 10.39 -6.05 -26.41
N SER A 242 10.61 -4.75 -26.49
CA SER A 242 11.96 -4.17 -26.49
C SER A 242 11.99 -2.79 -25.84
N VAL A 243 13.05 -2.52 -25.09
CA VAL A 243 13.33 -1.23 -24.47
C VAL A 243 14.76 -0.82 -24.77
N ALA A 244 14.93 0.37 -25.34
CA ALA A 244 16.22 0.97 -25.60
C ALA A 244 16.74 1.76 -24.38
N ILE A 245 18.03 1.63 -24.11
CA ILE A 245 18.71 2.34 -23.02
C ILE A 245 19.33 3.62 -23.61
N ASN A 246 18.95 4.78 -23.07
CA ASN A 246 19.48 6.05 -23.54
C ASN A 246 20.93 6.29 -23.05
N GLN A 247 21.91 5.88 -23.85
CA GLN A 247 23.32 6.00 -23.51
C GLN A 247 23.89 7.42 -23.68
N ASN A 248 23.19 8.32 -24.36
CA ASN A 248 23.70 9.67 -24.59
C ASN A 248 23.69 10.51 -23.30
N THR A 249 22.74 10.27 -22.42
CA THR A 249 22.65 10.92 -21.11
C THR A 249 23.34 10.13 -20.02
N ASP A 250 23.47 8.81 -20.18
CA ASP A 250 23.79 7.86 -19.11
C ASP A 250 25.10 7.08 -19.37
N LYS A 251 26.07 7.68 -20.03
CA LYS A 251 27.36 7.03 -20.40
C LYS A 251 28.16 6.42 -19.24
N LYS A 252 27.76 6.70 -18.01
CA LYS A 252 28.43 6.21 -16.80
C LYS A 252 27.57 5.25 -15.99
N LEU A 253 26.34 4.95 -16.45
CA LEU A 253 25.45 4.05 -15.71
C LEU A 253 25.82 2.59 -15.97
N TYR A 254 26.16 1.91 -14.91
CA TYR A 254 26.26 0.46 -14.90
C TYR A 254 24.98 -0.19 -14.39
N PHE A 255 24.09 0.57 -13.74
CA PHE A 255 22.76 0.11 -13.29
C PHE A 255 21.68 1.12 -13.68
N LYS A 256 20.54 0.59 -14.12
CA LYS A 256 19.31 1.35 -14.32
C LYS A 256 18.09 0.47 -14.11
N LYS A 257 17.16 0.94 -13.28
CA LYS A 257 15.79 0.44 -13.24
C LYS A 257 14.96 1.22 -14.27
N LEU A 258 14.14 0.50 -15.03
CA LEU A 258 13.23 1.08 -16.01
C LEU A 258 11.79 0.81 -15.58
N ASP A 259 10.91 1.77 -15.81
CA ASP A 259 9.47 1.63 -15.53
C ASP A 259 8.72 0.86 -16.64
N ASN A 260 9.45 0.35 -17.63
CA ASN A 260 8.87 -0.44 -18.71
C ASN A 260 8.41 -1.80 -18.21
N ILE A 261 7.22 -2.18 -18.63
CA ILE A 261 6.58 -3.44 -18.27
C ILE A 261 6.51 -4.32 -19.51
N PHE A 262 7.18 -5.48 -19.48
CA PHE A 262 6.99 -6.54 -20.45
C PHE A 262 5.80 -7.42 -20.06
N LEU A 263 5.17 -8.04 -21.02
CA LEU A 263 4.04 -8.94 -20.82
C LEU A 263 4.47 -10.37 -21.09
N ALA A 264 4.05 -11.30 -20.21
CA ALA A 264 4.24 -12.74 -20.40
C ALA A 264 3.11 -13.51 -19.70
N LYS A 265 2.96 -14.79 -20.02
CA LYS A 265 1.93 -15.66 -19.45
C LYS A 265 2.56 -16.86 -18.73
N PRO A 266 1.91 -17.41 -17.70
CA PRO A 266 2.30 -18.70 -17.17
C PRO A 266 2.39 -19.76 -18.28
N GLY A 267 3.45 -20.55 -18.29
CA GLY A 267 3.69 -21.57 -19.29
C GLY A 267 4.23 -21.08 -20.64
N GLU A 268 4.33 -19.78 -20.88
CA GLU A 268 4.88 -19.23 -22.10
C GLU A 268 6.41 -19.44 -22.19
N THR A 269 6.90 -19.77 -23.38
CA THR A 269 8.34 -19.80 -23.65
C THR A 269 8.75 -18.48 -24.26
N VAL A 270 9.63 -17.75 -23.58
CA VAL A 270 10.11 -16.43 -23.98
C VAL A 270 11.61 -16.40 -24.15
N THR A 271 12.11 -15.51 -24.99
CA THR A 271 13.54 -15.34 -25.25
C THR A 271 14.00 -14.00 -24.73
N PRO A 272 14.84 -13.95 -23.67
CA PRO A 272 15.50 -12.73 -23.27
C PRO A 272 16.61 -12.40 -24.27
N THR A 273 16.75 -11.12 -24.60
CA THR A 273 17.82 -10.68 -25.53
C THR A 273 18.45 -9.41 -24.99
N ILE A 274 19.77 -9.34 -25.09
CA ILE A 274 20.54 -8.14 -24.76
C ILE A 274 21.26 -7.69 -26.03
N ASP A 275 21.04 -6.45 -26.46
CA ASP A 275 21.94 -5.75 -27.38
C ASP A 275 22.94 -4.93 -26.56
N TRP A 276 24.21 -5.17 -26.79
CA TRP A 276 25.30 -4.63 -25.95
C TRP A 276 26.41 -4.03 -26.78
N LYS A 277 27.33 -3.38 -26.09
CA LYS A 277 28.68 -3.05 -26.58
C LYS A 277 29.71 -3.66 -25.64
N GLY A 278 30.84 -4.11 -26.19
CA GLY A 278 31.93 -4.75 -25.48
C GLY A 278 32.34 -6.08 -26.13
N GLU A 279 33.52 -6.54 -25.77
CA GLU A 279 34.06 -7.85 -26.15
C GLU A 279 34.26 -8.69 -24.88
N TRP A 280 34.28 -10.01 -25.00
CA TRP A 280 34.47 -10.97 -23.91
C TRP A 280 33.41 -10.86 -22.80
N MET A 281 32.18 -10.59 -23.23
CA MET A 281 31.07 -10.39 -22.32
C MET A 281 30.33 -11.69 -22.02
N HIS A 282 29.92 -11.85 -20.78
CA HIS A 282 28.95 -12.83 -20.31
C HIS A 282 27.58 -12.16 -20.20
N GLY A 283 26.51 -12.90 -20.45
CA GLY A 283 25.15 -12.40 -20.37
C GLY A 283 24.28 -13.22 -19.44
N TYR A 284 23.37 -12.56 -18.73
CA TYR A 284 22.49 -13.18 -17.74
C TYR A 284 21.11 -12.52 -17.78
N ALA A 285 20.08 -13.31 -17.53
CA ALA A 285 18.73 -12.82 -17.30
C ALA A 285 18.16 -13.50 -16.06
N TYR A 286 17.61 -12.70 -15.16
CA TYR A 286 17.00 -13.14 -13.91
C TYR A 286 15.54 -12.71 -13.88
N LEU A 287 14.70 -13.51 -13.25
CA LEU A 287 13.30 -13.19 -12.93
C LEU A 287 13.08 -13.61 -11.49
N ASP A 288 12.74 -12.66 -10.62
CA ASP A 288 12.37 -12.93 -9.23
C ASP A 288 11.02 -13.66 -9.19
N LYS A 289 11.05 -15.00 -9.19
CA LYS A 289 9.86 -15.83 -9.35
C LYS A 289 9.05 -15.97 -8.07
N ASP A 290 9.69 -15.89 -6.91
CA ASP A 290 9.05 -16.02 -5.60
C ASP A 290 8.73 -14.66 -4.96
N ASP A 291 9.03 -13.55 -5.68
CA ASP A 291 8.75 -12.17 -5.28
C ASP A 291 9.32 -11.84 -3.90
N ASN A 292 10.55 -12.30 -3.64
CA ASN A 292 11.22 -12.11 -2.36
C ASN A 292 12.15 -10.88 -2.32
N GLY A 293 12.31 -10.15 -3.44
CA GLY A 293 13.15 -8.96 -3.56
C GLY A 293 14.61 -9.25 -3.83
N LYS A 294 14.94 -10.44 -4.33
CA LYS A 294 16.29 -10.88 -4.65
C LYS A 294 16.29 -11.64 -5.97
N PHE A 295 17.46 -11.85 -6.51
CA PHE A 295 17.69 -12.79 -7.61
C PHE A 295 18.53 -13.95 -7.08
N ASP A 296 17.85 -14.93 -6.55
CA ASP A 296 18.47 -16.08 -5.91
C ASP A 296 19.03 -17.06 -6.96
N VAL A 297 20.27 -17.48 -6.76
CA VAL A 297 20.94 -18.51 -7.56
C VAL A 297 21.98 -19.21 -6.71
N ASP A 298 22.01 -20.53 -6.76
CA ASP A 298 23.05 -21.32 -6.09
C ASP A 298 24.12 -21.70 -7.11
N TYR A 299 25.36 -21.36 -6.83
CA TYR A 299 26.48 -21.66 -7.71
C TYR A 299 27.77 -21.88 -6.93
N THR A 300 28.70 -22.60 -7.53
CA THR A 300 30.04 -22.85 -7.00
C THR A 300 31.05 -22.46 -8.07
N ASN A 301 31.87 -21.47 -7.81
CA ASN A 301 32.73 -20.81 -8.80
C ASN A 301 31.91 -20.30 -9.99
N THR A 302 31.97 -20.98 -11.14
CA THR A 302 31.25 -20.64 -12.36
C THR A 302 30.09 -21.59 -12.67
N ASP A 303 29.93 -22.66 -11.87
CA ASP A 303 28.91 -23.67 -12.10
C ASP A 303 27.63 -23.33 -11.32
N VAL A 304 26.55 -23.10 -12.04
CA VAL A 304 25.22 -22.96 -11.48
C VAL A 304 24.73 -24.35 -11.02
N THR A 305 24.56 -24.50 -9.71
CA THR A 305 24.11 -25.76 -9.08
C THR A 305 22.58 -25.77 -8.92
N ASN A 306 21.95 -24.58 -8.74
CA ASN A 306 20.51 -24.41 -8.78
C ASN A 306 20.22 -23.01 -9.33
N ALA A 307 19.55 -22.95 -10.47
CA ALA A 307 19.33 -21.70 -11.19
C ALA A 307 18.33 -20.75 -10.48
N ARG A 308 17.34 -21.30 -9.77
CA ARG A 308 16.30 -20.52 -9.07
C ARG A 308 15.77 -19.39 -9.96
N ASP A 309 16.17 -18.14 -9.69
CA ASP A 309 15.74 -16.95 -10.43
C ASP A 309 16.60 -16.63 -11.67
N LEU A 310 17.76 -17.26 -11.83
CA LEU A 310 18.57 -17.13 -13.05
C LEU A 310 17.91 -17.92 -14.19
N VAL A 311 17.09 -17.25 -14.99
CA VAL A 311 16.28 -17.92 -16.02
C VAL A 311 17.03 -18.19 -17.32
N SER A 312 18.10 -17.42 -17.60
CA SER A 312 18.93 -17.65 -18.79
C SER A 312 20.33 -17.06 -18.61
N TYR A 313 21.35 -17.78 -19.10
CA TYR A 313 22.72 -17.26 -19.13
C TYR A 313 23.50 -17.79 -20.33
N SER A 314 24.57 -17.05 -20.69
CA SER A 314 25.52 -17.47 -21.73
C SER A 314 26.90 -16.93 -21.40
N TYR A 315 27.88 -17.81 -21.25
CA TYR A 315 29.26 -17.45 -20.94
C TYR A 315 30.08 -17.26 -22.22
N TYR A 316 30.98 -16.33 -22.19
CA TYR A 316 31.92 -16.11 -23.31
C TYR A 316 32.76 -17.37 -23.59
N LYS A 317 32.69 -17.86 -24.84
CA LYS A 317 33.40 -19.07 -25.31
C LYS A 317 33.16 -20.34 -24.50
N ASP A 318 32.11 -20.39 -23.69
CA ASP A 318 31.77 -21.50 -22.84
C ASP A 318 30.28 -21.82 -22.94
N LYS A 319 29.71 -22.51 -21.96
CA LYS A 319 28.34 -23.02 -21.93
C LYS A 319 27.29 -21.92 -21.76
N ASN A 320 26.09 -22.23 -22.17
CA ASN A 320 24.89 -21.46 -21.83
C ASN A 320 23.89 -22.32 -21.05
N SER A 321 22.78 -21.68 -20.60
CA SER A 321 21.74 -22.36 -19.81
C SER A 321 21.01 -23.50 -20.55
N ALA A 322 21.13 -23.58 -21.87
CA ALA A 322 20.64 -24.73 -22.68
C ALA A 322 21.69 -25.84 -22.88
N GLY A 323 22.84 -25.76 -22.21
CA GLY A 323 23.92 -26.71 -22.36
C GLY A 323 24.72 -26.60 -23.65
N SER A 324 24.47 -25.60 -24.47
CA SER A 324 25.21 -25.38 -25.71
C SER A 324 26.43 -24.48 -25.46
N ARG A 325 27.47 -24.62 -26.27
CA ARG A 325 28.63 -23.76 -26.20
C ARG A 325 28.42 -22.50 -27.04
N ALA A 326 28.73 -21.35 -26.50
CA ALA A 326 28.72 -20.12 -27.27
C ALA A 326 29.77 -20.18 -28.40
N SER A 327 29.32 -19.92 -29.62
CA SER A 327 30.18 -19.96 -30.82
C SER A 327 30.84 -18.63 -31.17
N SER A 328 30.39 -17.54 -30.57
CA SER A 328 30.82 -16.17 -30.89
C SER A 328 31.93 -15.67 -29.97
N ASN A 329 32.61 -14.60 -30.35
CA ASN A 329 33.56 -13.88 -29.52
C ASN A 329 32.90 -13.18 -28.31
N CYS A 330 31.57 -13.17 -28.24
CA CYS A 330 30.80 -12.66 -27.13
C CYS A 330 29.71 -13.65 -26.76
N GLY A 331 29.62 -13.98 -25.47
CA GLY A 331 28.73 -15.01 -24.96
C GLY A 331 27.28 -14.61 -24.72
N VAL A 332 26.85 -13.44 -25.19
CA VAL A 332 25.54 -12.88 -24.84
C VAL A 332 24.41 -13.39 -25.75
N GLY A 333 24.43 -14.67 -26.10
CA GLY A 333 23.31 -15.35 -26.79
C GLY A 333 22.46 -16.09 -25.76
N LEU A 334 21.48 -15.42 -25.18
CA LEU A 334 20.66 -15.98 -24.10
C LEU A 334 19.62 -16.97 -24.65
N PRO A 335 19.61 -18.25 -24.18
CA PRO A 335 18.57 -19.20 -24.52
C PRO A 335 17.18 -18.77 -24.05
N SER A 336 16.14 -19.25 -24.75
CA SER A 336 14.77 -19.14 -24.29
C SER A 336 14.55 -19.89 -22.98
N PHE A 337 13.63 -19.40 -22.18
CA PHE A 337 13.18 -20.08 -20.96
C PHE A 337 11.65 -20.11 -20.90
N LYS A 338 11.11 -21.00 -20.11
CA LYS A 338 9.67 -21.11 -19.88
C LYS A 338 9.32 -20.36 -18.60
N ILE A 339 8.30 -19.50 -18.65
CA ILE A 339 7.63 -18.95 -17.46
C ILE A 339 6.97 -20.15 -16.74
N ASP A 340 7.16 -20.26 -15.44
CA ASP A 340 6.63 -21.39 -14.68
C ASP A 340 5.09 -21.44 -14.80
N ASP A 341 4.53 -22.65 -14.97
CA ASP A 341 3.09 -22.84 -15.21
C ASP A 341 2.22 -22.40 -14.03
N ASP A 342 2.76 -22.43 -12.83
CA ASP A 342 2.12 -22.09 -11.56
C ASP A 342 2.42 -20.66 -11.09
N MET A 343 3.16 -19.89 -11.91
CA MET A 343 3.47 -18.51 -11.58
C MET A 343 2.17 -17.68 -11.53
N LYS A 344 1.97 -17.00 -10.40
CA LYS A 344 0.73 -16.23 -10.18
C LYS A 344 0.73 -14.95 -11.02
N PRO A 345 -0.45 -14.50 -11.47
CA PRO A 345 -0.57 -13.17 -12.08
C PRO A 345 -0.09 -12.08 -11.14
N GLY A 346 0.72 -11.16 -11.67
CA GLY A 346 1.35 -10.08 -10.89
C GLY A 346 2.46 -9.39 -11.65
N ILE A 347 3.04 -8.38 -11.02
CA ILE A 347 4.19 -7.65 -11.55
C ILE A 347 5.44 -8.16 -10.83
N TYR A 348 6.41 -8.60 -11.62
CA TYR A 348 7.67 -9.19 -11.16
C TYR A 348 8.85 -8.39 -11.68
N ARG A 349 9.98 -8.39 -10.95
CA ARG A 349 11.23 -7.79 -11.40
C ARG A 349 12.01 -8.76 -12.26
N MET A 350 12.53 -8.28 -13.39
CA MET A 350 13.47 -8.99 -14.23
C MET A 350 14.76 -8.16 -14.38
N ARG A 351 15.92 -8.81 -14.24
CA ARG A 351 17.23 -8.18 -14.40
C ARG A 351 17.95 -8.75 -15.60
N TYR A 352 18.52 -7.87 -16.41
CA TYR A 352 19.50 -8.18 -17.44
C TYR A 352 20.87 -7.75 -16.97
N LYS A 353 21.87 -8.61 -17.10
CA LYS A 353 23.25 -8.32 -16.71
C LYS A 353 24.18 -8.68 -17.84
N VAL A 354 25.14 -7.82 -18.12
CA VAL A 354 26.33 -8.12 -18.89
C VAL A 354 27.56 -7.88 -18.02
N ASP A 355 28.51 -8.80 -18.08
CA ASP A 355 29.72 -8.76 -17.27
C ASP A 355 30.94 -9.13 -18.12
N TRP A 356 32.11 -8.61 -17.78
CA TRP A 356 33.32 -8.78 -18.56
C TRP A 356 34.28 -9.74 -17.89
N ASP A 357 34.87 -10.64 -18.67
CA ASP A 357 35.99 -11.53 -18.36
C ASP A 357 35.69 -12.60 -17.29
N ASN A 358 35.32 -12.23 -16.08
CA ASN A 358 35.05 -13.20 -15.03
C ASN A 358 33.56 -13.60 -15.02
N VAL A 359 33.33 -14.90 -14.94
CA VAL A 359 31.96 -15.44 -14.81
C VAL A 359 31.44 -15.19 -13.41
N ASP A 360 30.32 -14.48 -13.32
CA ASP A 360 29.61 -14.21 -12.07
C ASP A 360 28.10 -14.43 -12.26
N PRO A 361 27.58 -15.64 -11.98
CA PRO A 361 26.15 -15.93 -12.10
C PRO A 361 25.29 -15.33 -11.00
N GLY A 362 25.86 -14.67 -9.99
CA GLY A 362 25.11 -13.99 -8.94
C GLY A 362 24.20 -12.88 -9.48
N GLY A 363 23.06 -12.69 -8.86
CA GLY A 363 22.07 -11.68 -9.26
C GLY A 363 22.49 -10.24 -9.00
N SER A 364 23.53 -10.02 -8.20
CA SER A 364 24.25 -8.77 -8.01
C SER A 364 25.68 -8.89 -8.56
N THR A 365 26.49 -7.85 -8.49
CA THR A 365 27.92 -7.99 -8.80
C THR A 365 28.63 -8.77 -7.70
N ALA A 366 29.55 -9.68 -8.08
CA ALA A 366 30.39 -10.41 -7.13
C ALA A 366 31.44 -9.49 -6.49
N THR A 367 31.86 -9.90 -5.28
CA THR A 367 32.92 -9.24 -4.52
C THR A 367 34.24 -9.40 -5.19
N GLY A 368 34.77 -8.97 -6.04
CA GLY A 368 36.06 -9.17 -6.75
C GLY A 368 35.93 -9.04 -8.25
N ASN A 369 34.70 -9.00 -8.75
CA ASN A 369 34.40 -8.69 -10.14
C ASN A 369 33.40 -7.54 -10.20
N LEU A 370 33.84 -6.35 -9.82
CA LEU A 370 32.98 -5.16 -9.81
C LEU A 370 32.75 -4.68 -11.24
N ILE A 371 31.49 -4.70 -11.67
CA ILE A 371 31.06 -4.17 -12.98
C ILE A 371 31.56 -2.73 -13.19
N THR A 372 31.64 -1.93 -12.15
CA THR A 372 32.15 -0.55 -12.18
C THR A 372 33.59 -0.46 -12.65
N ASN A 373 34.44 -1.42 -12.29
CA ASN A 373 35.86 -1.44 -12.66
C ASN A 373 36.11 -2.14 -14.00
N ASN A 374 35.49 -3.30 -14.20
CA ASN A 374 35.73 -4.14 -15.36
C ASN A 374 34.84 -3.78 -16.56
N GLY A 375 33.81 -3.01 -16.33
CA GLY A 375 32.82 -2.67 -17.35
C GLY A 375 31.75 -3.75 -17.51
N GLY A 376 30.55 -3.31 -17.68
CA GLY A 376 29.35 -4.11 -17.78
C GLY A 376 28.14 -3.26 -17.43
N ALA A 377 27.00 -3.88 -17.27
CA ALA A 377 25.78 -3.17 -16.86
C ALA A 377 24.72 -4.14 -16.30
N LEU A 378 23.86 -3.57 -15.48
CA LEU A 378 22.62 -4.20 -15.00
C LEU A 378 21.44 -3.32 -15.39
N ILE A 379 20.41 -3.93 -15.99
CA ILE A 379 19.18 -3.25 -16.34
C ILE A 379 18.03 -4.04 -15.74
N ASP A 380 17.25 -3.39 -14.88
CA ASP A 380 16.03 -3.95 -14.32
C ASP A 380 14.82 -3.42 -15.08
N VAL A 381 13.88 -4.30 -15.37
CA VAL A 381 12.56 -4.02 -15.96
C VAL A 381 11.49 -4.76 -15.18
N LEU A 382 10.25 -4.40 -15.39
CA LEU A 382 9.11 -5.11 -14.84
C LEU A 382 8.56 -6.12 -15.85
N VAL A 383 8.01 -7.22 -15.36
CA VAL A 383 7.29 -8.20 -16.17
C VAL A 383 5.91 -8.41 -15.55
N ASN A 384 4.86 -8.10 -16.29
CA ASN A 384 3.49 -8.42 -15.92
C ASN A 384 3.19 -9.85 -16.39
N ILE A 385 3.13 -10.77 -15.44
CA ILE A 385 2.65 -12.13 -15.67
C ILE A 385 1.12 -12.09 -15.57
N HIS A 386 0.43 -12.42 -16.65
CA HIS A 386 -1.02 -12.28 -16.73
C HIS A 386 -1.71 -13.51 -17.33
N ASN A 387 -2.94 -13.75 -16.90
CA ASN A 387 -3.83 -14.70 -17.56
C ASN A 387 -4.43 -14.11 -18.84
N ASP A 388 -5.05 -14.95 -19.69
CA ASP A 388 -5.79 -14.49 -20.86
C ASP A 388 -6.99 -13.62 -20.50
N ASN A 389 -7.58 -13.87 -19.33
CA ASN A 389 -8.69 -13.10 -18.80
C ASN A 389 -8.37 -12.58 -17.40
N VAL A 390 -8.94 -11.44 -17.05
CA VAL A 390 -8.86 -10.81 -15.75
C VAL A 390 -10.24 -10.77 -15.10
N ASP A 391 -10.25 -10.82 -13.77
CA ASP A 391 -11.48 -10.78 -13.00
C ASP A 391 -12.06 -9.37 -12.93
N VAL A 392 -13.39 -9.27 -13.05
CA VAL A 392 -14.13 -8.03 -12.84
C VAL A 392 -15.09 -8.24 -11.67
N TYR A 393 -15.04 -7.36 -10.70
CA TYR A 393 -15.89 -7.45 -9.53
C TYR A 393 -16.32 -6.09 -8.99
N ARG A 394 -17.50 -6.10 -8.37
CA ARG A 394 -18.00 -4.96 -7.62
C ARG A 394 -17.60 -5.09 -6.15
N ALA A 395 -17.26 -3.99 -5.53
CA ALA A 395 -16.97 -3.94 -4.11
C ALA A 395 -17.78 -2.84 -3.41
N THR A 396 -17.83 -2.93 -2.10
CA THR A 396 -18.41 -1.92 -1.20
C THR A 396 -17.30 -1.24 -0.42
N GLU A 397 -17.53 0.00 -0.01
CA GLU A 397 -16.64 0.76 0.87
C GLU A 397 -17.42 1.31 2.07
N GLU A 398 -16.76 1.52 3.21
CA GLU A 398 -17.40 1.98 4.46
C GLU A 398 -18.11 3.33 4.33
N ASN A 399 -17.66 4.18 3.41
CA ASN A 399 -18.26 5.49 3.12
C ASN A 399 -19.51 5.42 2.22
N GLY A 400 -20.10 4.24 2.05
CA GLY A 400 -21.32 4.02 1.27
C GLY A 400 -21.10 3.67 -0.19
N GLY A 401 -19.86 3.53 -0.63
CA GLY A 401 -19.55 3.02 -1.97
C GLY A 401 -20.08 1.61 -2.17
N GLY A 402 -20.66 1.32 -3.33
CA GLY A 402 -21.27 0.04 -3.67
C GLY A 402 -22.66 -0.18 -3.11
N LEU A 403 -23.33 0.81 -2.53
CA LEU A 403 -24.71 0.72 -2.07
C LEU A 403 -25.67 1.38 -3.06
N ASN A 404 -26.97 1.08 -2.94
CA ASN A 404 -28.07 1.76 -3.66
C ASN A 404 -28.06 1.61 -5.19
N GLY A 405 -27.54 0.51 -5.70
CA GLY A 405 -27.54 0.19 -7.13
C GLY A 405 -26.54 -0.88 -7.51
N GLU A 406 -26.48 -1.19 -8.78
CA GLU A 406 -25.63 -2.23 -9.36
C GLU A 406 -24.79 -1.69 -10.51
N ILE A 407 -23.67 -2.39 -10.80
CA ILE A 407 -22.93 -2.27 -12.04
C ILE A 407 -23.07 -3.58 -12.80
N LEU A 408 -23.46 -3.46 -14.05
CA LEU A 408 -23.65 -4.58 -14.97
C LEU A 408 -22.65 -4.49 -16.14
N LEU A 409 -22.38 -5.60 -16.77
CA LEU A 409 -21.80 -5.63 -18.10
C LEU A 409 -22.84 -5.16 -19.15
N ALA A 410 -22.38 -4.81 -20.34
CA ALA A 410 -23.28 -4.40 -21.45
C ALA A 410 -24.39 -5.44 -21.78
N ASN A 411 -24.14 -6.71 -21.50
CA ASN A 411 -25.11 -7.79 -21.67
C ASN A 411 -26.15 -7.91 -20.54
N GLY A 412 -26.12 -6.99 -19.57
CA GLY A 412 -27.04 -6.94 -18.44
C GLY A 412 -26.72 -7.90 -17.29
N LYS A 413 -25.59 -8.60 -17.32
CA LYS A 413 -25.16 -9.46 -16.20
C LYS A 413 -24.40 -8.63 -15.15
N PRO A 414 -24.57 -8.92 -13.86
CA PRO A 414 -23.74 -8.34 -12.80
C PRO A 414 -22.26 -8.60 -13.08
N VAL A 415 -21.39 -7.61 -12.79
CA VAL A 415 -19.95 -7.74 -13.05
C VAL A 415 -19.28 -8.76 -12.14
N THR A 416 -19.76 -8.95 -10.93
CA THR A 416 -19.15 -9.88 -9.96
C THR A 416 -19.17 -11.32 -10.48
N GLY A 417 -18.00 -11.95 -10.46
CA GLY A 417 -17.81 -13.31 -10.97
C GLY A 417 -17.71 -13.38 -12.51
N GLN A 418 -17.54 -12.24 -13.17
CA GLN A 418 -17.26 -12.19 -14.60
C GLN A 418 -15.78 -11.95 -14.86
N THR A 419 -15.36 -12.32 -16.07
CA THR A 419 -14.01 -12.05 -16.56
C THR A 419 -14.07 -11.29 -17.88
N THR A 420 -12.99 -10.57 -18.19
CA THR A 420 -12.80 -9.90 -19.48
C THR A 420 -11.41 -10.22 -20.04
N PRO A 421 -11.24 -10.28 -21.36
CA PRO A 421 -9.92 -10.52 -21.94
C PRO A 421 -8.92 -9.43 -21.54
N PHE A 422 -7.73 -9.85 -21.13
CA PHE A 422 -6.62 -8.94 -20.81
C PHE A 422 -6.32 -8.00 -22.00
N GLY A 423 -6.12 -6.72 -21.71
CA GLY A 423 -5.79 -5.71 -22.71
C GLY A 423 -6.91 -5.36 -23.70
N GLN A 424 -8.15 -5.75 -23.42
CA GLN A 424 -9.30 -5.40 -24.28
C GLN A 424 -10.32 -4.53 -23.53
N SER A 425 -10.73 -3.45 -24.17
CA SER A 425 -11.78 -2.58 -23.61
C SER A 425 -13.13 -3.32 -23.52
N PHE A 426 -13.90 -2.99 -22.49
CA PHE A 426 -15.26 -3.50 -22.32
C PHE A 426 -16.18 -2.44 -21.72
N LYS A 427 -17.49 -2.66 -21.83
CA LYS A 427 -18.50 -1.72 -21.37
C LYS A 427 -19.13 -2.16 -20.06
N ILE A 428 -19.34 -1.20 -19.17
CA ILE A 428 -20.14 -1.33 -17.97
C ILE A 428 -21.36 -0.42 -18.06
N LYS A 429 -22.42 -0.81 -17.36
CA LYS A 429 -23.67 -0.08 -17.24
C LYS A 429 -24.02 0.13 -15.78
N ALA A 430 -24.31 1.35 -15.39
CA ALA A 430 -24.82 1.64 -14.06
C ALA A 430 -26.33 1.41 -14.02
N GLN A 431 -26.78 0.73 -12.95
CA GLN A 431 -28.18 0.50 -12.66
C GLN A 431 -28.50 1.00 -11.25
N PRO A 432 -28.90 2.28 -11.08
CA PRO A 432 -29.31 2.80 -9.79
C PRO A 432 -30.52 2.04 -9.24
N ALA A 433 -30.61 1.90 -7.91
CA ALA A 433 -31.83 1.50 -7.24
C ALA A 433 -32.91 2.59 -7.38
N GLU A 434 -34.16 2.22 -7.13
CA GLU A 434 -35.27 3.18 -7.16
C GLU A 434 -35.02 4.34 -6.20
N GLY A 435 -35.22 5.56 -6.68
CA GLY A 435 -34.95 6.78 -5.92
C GLY A 435 -33.50 7.21 -5.86
N PHE A 436 -32.63 6.61 -6.66
CA PHE A 436 -31.21 6.97 -6.73
C PHE A 436 -30.74 7.26 -8.16
N LEU A 437 -29.69 8.07 -8.27
CA LEU A 437 -28.97 8.34 -9.50
C LEU A 437 -27.52 7.97 -9.31
N LEU A 438 -26.85 7.56 -10.39
CA LEU A 438 -25.40 7.41 -10.37
C LEU A 438 -24.77 8.77 -10.06
N ASP A 439 -23.80 8.81 -9.16
CA ASP A 439 -22.95 9.96 -8.91
C ASP A 439 -21.61 9.77 -9.62
N TYR A 440 -20.87 8.74 -9.27
CA TYR A 440 -19.63 8.33 -9.92
C TYR A 440 -19.31 6.86 -9.68
N VAL A 441 -18.33 6.34 -10.39
CA VAL A 441 -17.74 5.01 -10.17
C VAL A 441 -16.25 5.16 -9.96
N LYS A 442 -15.72 4.64 -8.84
CA LYS A 442 -14.28 4.43 -8.69
C LYS A 442 -13.89 3.12 -9.37
N ILE A 443 -12.86 3.17 -10.18
CA ILE A 443 -12.31 2.03 -10.89
C ILE A 443 -10.87 1.84 -10.43
N ARG A 444 -10.59 0.67 -9.84
CA ARG A 444 -9.24 0.20 -9.57
C ARG A 444 -8.90 -0.91 -10.52
N HIS A 445 -7.71 -0.89 -11.09
CA HIS A 445 -7.25 -1.89 -12.02
C HIS A 445 -5.77 -2.22 -11.81
N GLY A 446 -5.36 -3.40 -12.24
CA GLY A 446 -4.03 -3.94 -12.05
C GLY A 446 -4.02 -5.15 -11.13
N TYR A 447 -2.80 -5.58 -10.76
CA TYR A 447 -2.63 -6.61 -9.73
C TYR A 447 -2.42 -5.95 -8.37
N ASN A 448 -2.20 -6.68 -7.30
CA ASN A 448 -2.19 -6.19 -5.92
C ASN A 448 -3.50 -5.55 -5.42
N LEU A 449 -4.60 -5.83 -6.09
CA LEU A 449 -5.89 -5.77 -5.47
C LEU A 449 -5.94 -6.83 -4.36
N GLU A 450 -7.04 -7.32 -3.96
CA GLU A 450 -7.10 -8.34 -2.92
C GLU A 450 -6.38 -9.64 -3.36
N GLY A 451 -5.38 -10.08 -2.58
CA GLY A 451 -4.68 -11.35 -2.81
C GLY A 451 -3.64 -11.35 -3.92
N ALA A 452 -3.23 -10.18 -4.41
CA ALA A 452 -2.15 -10.10 -5.37
C ALA A 452 -0.82 -10.60 -4.79
N SER A 453 0.02 -11.16 -5.66
CA SER A 453 1.22 -11.88 -5.25
C SER A 453 2.45 -10.99 -5.08
N SER A 454 2.57 -9.91 -5.84
CA SER A 454 3.77 -9.08 -5.82
C SER A 454 3.89 -8.28 -4.53
N LYS A 455 5.03 -8.38 -3.86
CA LYS A 455 5.33 -7.68 -2.61
C LYS A 455 6.31 -6.53 -2.81
N ASN A 456 7.14 -6.61 -3.85
CA ASN A 456 8.30 -5.76 -4.03
C ASN A 456 8.11 -4.71 -5.13
N GLU A 457 7.16 -4.91 -6.04
CA GLU A 457 6.81 -3.98 -7.10
C GLU A 457 5.43 -3.35 -6.86
N ASN A 458 5.26 -2.82 -5.70
CA ASN A 458 4.01 -2.20 -5.24
C ASN A 458 4.03 -0.67 -5.45
N PRO A 459 2.91 -0.02 -5.66
CA PRO A 459 1.57 -0.55 -5.92
C PRO A 459 1.40 -0.94 -7.38
N GLN A 460 0.75 -2.04 -7.61
CA GLN A 460 0.52 -2.56 -8.95
C GLN A 460 -0.88 -2.23 -9.47
N TRP A 461 -1.70 -1.61 -8.66
CA TRP A 461 -3.04 -1.16 -9.03
C TRP A 461 -3.10 0.36 -9.13
N LYS A 462 -3.90 0.83 -10.05
CA LYS A 462 -4.19 2.23 -10.29
C LYS A 462 -5.66 2.52 -10.00
N GLU A 463 -5.97 3.75 -9.62
CA GLU A 463 -7.34 4.16 -9.36
C GLU A 463 -7.68 5.43 -10.14
N TYR A 464 -8.89 5.46 -10.71
CA TYR A 464 -9.47 6.67 -11.26
C TYR A 464 -10.98 6.71 -11.05
N THR A 465 -11.56 7.88 -11.16
CA THR A 465 -13.00 8.11 -10.94
C THR A 465 -13.67 8.50 -12.25
N VAL A 466 -14.80 7.84 -12.53
CA VAL A 466 -15.65 8.11 -13.69
C VAL A 466 -16.93 8.77 -13.21
N GLN A 467 -17.18 10.01 -13.60
CA GLN A 467 -18.37 10.76 -13.24
C GLN A 467 -19.60 10.24 -14.01
N ALA A 468 -20.80 10.39 -13.44
CA ALA A 468 -22.05 10.01 -14.10
C ALA A 468 -22.20 10.65 -15.50
N SER A 469 -21.71 11.87 -15.71
CA SER A 469 -21.74 12.58 -16.97
C SER A 469 -20.92 11.93 -18.10
N GLN A 470 -20.00 11.03 -17.74
CA GLN A 470 -19.16 10.28 -18.70
C GLN A 470 -19.83 8.98 -19.16
N PHE A 471 -20.98 8.61 -18.54
CA PHE A 471 -21.80 7.49 -19.00
C PHE A 471 -22.71 7.94 -20.13
N VAL A 472 -22.45 7.45 -21.33
CA VAL A 472 -23.26 7.75 -22.52
C VAL A 472 -24.33 6.68 -22.66
N ASN A 473 -25.60 7.08 -22.66
CA ASN A 473 -26.75 6.16 -22.65
C ASN A 473 -26.71 5.12 -21.50
N GLY A 474 -26.18 5.54 -20.33
CA GLY A 474 -26.02 4.69 -19.16
C GLY A 474 -24.83 3.72 -19.23
N GLU A 475 -23.98 3.80 -20.24
CA GLU A 475 -22.80 2.96 -20.42
C GLU A 475 -21.50 3.76 -20.37
N TYR A 476 -20.46 3.14 -19.82
CA TYR A 476 -19.09 3.62 -19.87
C TYR A 476 -18.18 2.53 -20.43
N THR A 477 -17.22 2.91 -21.28
CA THR A 477 -16.21 1.97 -21.79
C THR A 477 -14.95 2.08 -20.96
N ILE A 478 -14.58 0.99 -20.27
CA ILE A 478 -13.28 0.87 -19.62
C ILE A 478 -12.23 0.72 -20.72
N PRO A 479 -11.21 1.59 -20.79
CA PRO A 479 -10.18 1.54 -21.83
C PRO A 479 -9.33 0.26 -21.73
N ALA A 480 -8.77 -0.16 -22.85
CA ALA A 480 -7.96 -1.38 -22.95
C ALA A 480 -6.70 -1.35 -22.07
N ASP A 481 -6.07 -0.19 -21.93
CA ASP A 481 -4.90 0.05 -21.08
C ASP A 481 -5.20 0.01 -19.57
N CYS A 482 -6.48 0.07 -19.19
CA CYS A 482 -6.96 -0.16 -17.83
C CYS A 482 -7.37 -1.61 -17.57
N VAL A 483 -7.21 -2.53 -18.55
CA VAL A 483 -7.46 -3.96 -18.40
C VAL A 483 -6.12 -4.70 -18.32
N ASP A 484 -5.27 -4.23 -17.42
CA ASP A 484 -3.89 -4.67 -17.17
C ASP A 484 -3.75 -5.60 -15.95
N GLY A 485 -4.85 -6.00 -15.36
CA GLY A 485 -4.99 -6.87 -14.20
C GLY A 485 -6.45 -6.92 -13.77
N ASN A 486 -6.71 -7.36 -12.56
CA ASN A 486 -8.06 -7.43 -12.03
C ASN A 486 -8.70 -6.04 -11.92
N ILE A 487 -10.03 -5.98 -12.07
CA ILE A 487 -10.79 -4.73 -12.11
C ILE A 487 -11.79 -4.73 -10.98
N ARG A 488 -11.67 -3.75 -10.09
CA ARG A 488 -12.58 -3.51 -8.97
C ARG A 488 -13.39 -2.25 -9.24
N LEU A 489 -14.71 -2.39 -9.18
CA LEU A 489 -15.67 -1.32 -9.42
C LEU A 489 -16.40 -0.98 -8.12
N VAL A 490 -16.37 0.28 -7.74
CA VAL A 490 -17.11 0.79 -6.56
C VAL A 490 -18.02 1.93 -7.05
N PRO A 491 -19.30 1.66 -7.31
CA PRO A 491 -20.25 2.68 -7.70
C PRO A 491 -20.73 3.49 -6.48
N TYR A 492 -20.90 4.77 -6.69
CA TYR A 492 -21.52 5.68 -5.74
C TYR A 492 -22.82 6.23 -6.31
N PHE A 493 -23.89 6.07 -5.56
CA PHE A 493 -25.22 6.56 -5.93
C PHE A 493 -25.68 7.61 -4.93
N LYS A 494 -26.34 8.63 -5.43
CA LYS A 494 -26.95 9.71 -4.64
C LYS A 494 -28.46 9.67 -4.80
N SER A 495 -29.19 10.19 -3.80
CA SER A 495 -30.65 10.30 -3.88
C SER A 495 -31.05 11.14 -5.10
N ASP A 496 -32.03 10.66 -5.84
CA ASP A 496 -32.64 11.42 -6.92
C ASP A 496 -33.54 12.52 -6.34
N PRO A 497 -33.20 13.79 -6.48
CA PRO A 497 -34.03 14.88 -5.95
C PRO A 497 -35.37 15.02 -6.70
N THR A 498 -35.49 14.38 -7.88
CA THR A 498 -36.73 14.42 -8.69
C THR A 498 -37.57 13.17 -8.50
N SER A 499 -37.04 12.11 -7.86
CA SER A 499 -37.87 10.98 -7.46
C SER A 499 -38.86 11.52 -6.44
N VAL A 500 -40.07 11.77 -6.89
CA VAL A 500 -41.19 11.90 -6.01
C VAL A 500 -41.26 10.53 -5.32
N ASN A 501 -40.81 10.46 -4.07
CA ASN A 501 -41.22 9.35 -3.22
C ASN A 501 -42.72 9.37 -3.29
N ASP A 502 -43.29 8.50 -4.14
CA ASP A 502 -44.68 8.19 -4.09
C ASP A 502 -44.99 7.89 -2.63
N ALA A 503 -45.79 8.76 -2.09
CA ALA A 503 -46.18 8.82 -0.71
C ALA A 503 -45.72 7.60 0.10
N THR A 504 -44.60 7.73 0.84
CA THR A 504 -44.50 7.04 2.10
C THR A 504 -45.90 7.21 2.68
N VAL A 505 -46.67 6.12 2.76
CA VAL A 505 -47.93 6.09 3.53
C VAL A 505 -47.50 6.73 4.83
N LYS A 506 -47.91 8.01 5.01
CA LYS A 506 -47.50 8.76 6.19
C LYS A 506 -47.86 7.88 7.35
N ALA A 507 -46.90 7.42 8.12
CA ALA A 507 -47.15 6.57 9.28
C ALA A 507 -48.15 7.25 10.24
N PHE A 508 -48.40 8.54 9.99
CA PHE A 508 -49.40 9.32 10.71
C PHE A 508 -49.90 10.51 9.86
N ALA A 509 -51.11 10.95 10.13
CA ALA A 509 -51.68 12.18 9.57
C ALA A 509 -51.55 13.33 10.58
N VAL A 510 -51.23 14.53 10.07
CA VAL A 510 -51.14 15.75 10.88
C VAL A 510 -52.24 16.73 10.49
N LYS A 511 -52.96 17.25 11.47
CA LYS A 511 -53.94 18.34 11.28
C LYS A 511 -53.69 19.45 12.29
N ALA A 512 -53.42 20.65 11.81
CA ALA A 512 -53.30 21.83 12.68
C ALA A 512 -54.64 22.55 12.76
N GLY A 513 -55.07 22.83 13.98
CA GLY A 513 -56.31 23.54 14.32
C GLY A 513 -56.03 24.92 14.93
N LYS A 514 -57.05 25.43 15.63
CA LYS A 514 -56.92 26.69 16.41
C LYS A 514 -56.37 26.32 17.79
N GLY A 515 -55.09 26.63 17.99
CA GLY A 515 -54.38 26.37 19.25
C GLY A 515 -53.96 24.91 19.48
N GLU A 516 -53.98 24.04 18.46
CA GLU A 516 -53.67 22.63 18.58
C GLU A 516 -53.09 22.00 17.31
N ILE A 517 -52.32 20.93 17.50
CA ILE A 517 -51.86 20.00 16.45
C ILE A 517 -52.38 18.60 16.80
N THR A 518 -53.18 18.03 15.93
CA THR A 518 -53.71 16.68 16.07
C THR A 518 -52.88 15.72 15.19
N LEU A 519 -52.35 14.70 15.78
CA LEU A 519 -51.66 13.57 15.15
C LEU A 519 -52.56 12.35 15.14
N ASN A 520 -52.62 11.60 14.04
CA ASN A 520 -53.30 10.33 13.95
C ASN A 520 -52.37 9.28 13.35
N ALA A 521 -51.86 8.38 14.17
CA ALA A 521 -50.90 7.33 13.79
C ALA A 521 -51.59 5.94 13.91
N ALA A 522 -51.62 5.22 12.81
CA ALA A 522 -52.22 3.87 12.77
C ALA A 522 -51.40 2.82 13.51
N VAL A 523 -50.09 3.06 13.69
CA VAL A 523 -49.15 2.24 14.43
C VAL A 523 -48.25 3.14 15.27
N ALA A 524 -47.61 2.59 16.30
CA ALA A 524 -46.70 3.32 17.15
C ALA A 524 -45.61 4.02 16.31
N THR A 525 -45.66 5.36 16.26
CA THR A 525 -44.84 6.19 15.40
C THR A 525 -44.13 7.28 16.21
N HIS A 526 -42.83 7.42 16.05
CA HIS A 526 -42.08 8.49 16.70
C HIS A 526 -42.33 9.82 15.99
N VAL A 527 -42.72 10.84 16.76
CA VAL A 527 -43.02 12.17 16.23
C VAL A 527 -42.28 13.24 17.01
N GLU A 528 -41.62 14.12 16.28
CA GLU A 528 -41.02 15.34 16.80
C GLU A 528 -41.73 16.56 16.24
N ILE A 529 -42.11 17.51 17.13
CA ILE A 529 -42.68 18.78 16.78
C ILE A 529 -41.80 19.87 17.33
N ALA A 530 -41.31 20.74 16.46
CA ALA A 530 -40.54 21.90 16.85
C ALA A 530 -41.09 23.21 16.23
N ASN A 531 -40.90 24.34 16.88
CA ASN A 531 -41.21 25.63 16.27
C ASN A 531 -40.08 26.04 15.28
N VAL A 532 -40.30 27.15 14.55
CA VAL A 532 -39.32 27.63 13.55
C VAL A 532 -38.02 28.15 14.16
N GLN A 533 -37.92 28.30 15.48
CA GLN A 533 -36.70 28.65 16.20
C GLN A 533 -35.94 27.41 16.68
N GLY A 534 -36.44 26.19 16.36
CA GLY A 534 -35.83 24.93 16.76
C GLY A 534 -36.19 24.45 18.18
N SER A 535 -37.10 25.14 18.89
CA SER A 535 -37.56 24.70 20.22
C SER A 535 -38.56 23.57 20.07
N THR A 536 -38.29 22.41 20.69
CA THR A 536 -39.13 21.24 20.67
C THR A 536 -40.39 21.47 21.49
N LEU A 537 -41.54 21.25 20.88
CA LEU A 537 -42.86 21.28 21.53
C LEU A 537 -43.27 19.87 22.01
N PHE A 538 -42.95 18.84 21.23
CA PHE A 538 -43.24 17.43 21.51
C PHE A 538 -42.17 16.55 20.88
N ASN A 539 -41.75 15.53 21.61
CA ASN A 539 -40.86 14.49 21.10
C ASN A 539 -41.22 13.17 21.80
N GLY A 540 -41.80 12.24 21.06
CA GLY A 540 -42.30 10.99 21.64
C GLY A 540 -42.99 10.07 20.63
N THR A 541 -43.33 8.89 21.09
CA THR A 541 -44.05 7.92 20.27
C THR A 541 -45.56 8.10 20.46
N VAL A 542 -46.31 8.16 19.35
CA VAL A 542 -47.77 8.27 19.33
C VAL A 542 -48.38 7.08 18.60
N GLU A 543 -49.51 6.60 19.10
CA GLU A 543 -50.34 5.56 18.46
C GLU A 543 -51.81 5.98 18.65
N GLY A 544 -52.63 5.87 17.59
CA GLY A 544 -53.97 6.43 17.57
C GLY A 544 -54.01 7.95 17.41
N VAL A 545 -55.00 8.62 17.98
CA VAL A 545 -55.21 10.06 17.87
C VAL A 545 -54.63 10.78 19.09
N HIS A 546 -53.67 11.67 18.87
CA HIS A 546 -53.08 12.53 19.90
C HIS A 546 -53.22 13.98 19.55
N THR A 547 -53.65 14.79 20.51
CA THR A 547 -53.78 16.25 20.35
C THR A 547 -52.81 16.98 21.27
N ILE A 548 -52.02 17.86 20.70
CA ILE A 548 -50.95 18.61 21.37
C ILE A 548 -51.31 20.10 21.29
N CYS A 549 -51.41 20.77 22.43
CA CYS A 549 -51.68 22.19 22.49
C CYS A 549 -50.48 22.97 21.93
N ALA A 550 -50.73 23.90 21.05
CA ALA A 550 -49.68 24.73 20.41
C ALA A 550 -50.18 26.16 20.27
N HIS A 551 -49.33 27.12 20.56
CA HIS A 551 -49.63 28.53 20.31
C HIS A 551 -49.72 28.82 18.81
N LYS A 552 -50.43 29.90 18.45
CA LYS A 552 -50.48 30.35 17.07
C LYS A 552 -49.04 30.51 16.52
N GLY A 553 -48.75 29.86 15.41
CA GLY A 553 -47.41 29.89 14.81
C GLY A 553 -47.19 28.78 13.79
N VAL A 554 -45.98 28.75 13.22
CA VAL A 554 -45.55 27.70 12.31
C VAL A 554 -44.72 26.68 13.09
N TYR A 555 -45.02 25.41 12.88
CA TYR A 555 -44.33 24.27 13.47
C TYR A 555 -43.83 23.32 12.38
N VAL A 556 -42.84 22.54 12.71
CA VAL A 556 -42.33 21.44 11.88
C VAL A 556 -42.59 20.14 12.58
N VAL A 557 -43.34 19.25 11.95
CA VAL A 557 -43.71 17.93 12.46
C VAL A 557 -43.02 16.88 11.58
N ASN A 558 -41.98 16.23 12.08
CA ASN A 558 -41.15 15.28 11.30
C ASN A 558 -40.77 15.82 9.89
N GLY A 559 -40.33 17.10 9.81
CA GLY A 559 -39.99 17.75 8.56
C GLY A 559 -41.14 18.42 7.80
N GLU A 560 -42.40 18.20 8.17
CA GLU A 560 -43.56 18.83 7.55
C GLU A 560 -43.95 20.13 8.27
N LYS A 561 -44.13 21.22 7.52
CA LYS A 561 -44.60 22.52 8.08
C LYS A 561 -46.10 22.51 8.26
N VAL A 562 -46.54 22.86 9.46
CA VAL A 562 -47.97 23.04 9.80
C VAL A 562 -48.18 24.42 10.41
N LEU A 563 -49.33 25.04 10.12
CA LEU A 563 -49.71 26.34 10.63
C LEU A 563 -50.83 26.21 11.66
N VAL A 564 -50.56 26.55 12.92
CA VAL A 564 -51.54 26.68 13.99
C VAL A 564 -52.10 28.08 13.95
N LYS A 565 -53.43 28.20 13.85
CA LYS A 565 -54.18 29.49 13.72
C LYS A 565 -54.53 30.11 15.06
#